data_79677cffc755443e7fcf569ec6cf9070
#
_entry.id   79677cffc755443e7fcf569ec6cf9070
#
_cell.length_a   1.000
_cell.length_b   1.000
_cell.length_c   1.000
_cell.angle_alpha   90.00
_cell.angle_beta   90.00
_cell.angle_gamma   90.00
#
_symmetry.space_group_name_H-M   'P 1'
#
loop_
_entity.id
_entity.type
_entity.pdbx_description
1 polymer ?
#
loop_
_entity_poly.entity_id
_entity_poly.type
_entity_poly.pdbx_seq_one_letter_code
_entity_poly.pdbx_strand_id
1 'polypeptide(L)'
;DREAGLCFIDGHADYYDGESSPTGESADMDLAILHGQGPGALVAIEGRPPLIPPARTVLLGHRSADLDPDVAFELERVPPAVKQLDAPRIREIGPGPAARESLDYLRGLDSLWVHLDLDALDESELPAVSYPQPQGLSWSELEELLTILVAAGRPIGISVADFNPDLD
;
A
#
# COMPACT_ATOMS: atom_id res chain seq x y z
N ASP A 1 -9.05 -19.13 -13.49
CA ASP A 1 -8.88 -18.08 -12.48
C ASP A 1 -7.40 -17.88 -12.26
N ARG A 2 -6.86 -16.72 -12.62
CA ARG A 2 -5.46 -16.38 -12.33
C ARG A 2 -5.34 -15.86 -10.92
N GLU A 3 -4.36 -16.35 -10.18
CA GLU A 3 -4.07 -15.86 -8.84
C GLU A 3 -3.16 -14.63 -8.93
N ALA A 4 -3.68 -13.49 -8.53
CA ALA A 4 -2.93 -12.24 -8.50
C ALA A 4 -2.42 -11.94 -7.09
N GLY A 5 -1.21 -11.37 -7.02
CA GLY A 5 -0.67 -10.70 -5.85
C GLY A 5 -0.91 -9.20 -5.92
N LEU A 6 -0.81 -8.53 -4.79
CA LEU A 6 -0.92 -7.08 -4.64
C LEU A 6 0.36 -6.52 -4.03
N CYS A 7 1.00 -5.58 -4.73
CA CYS A 7 1.91 -4.64 -4.11
C CYS A 7 1.15 -3.34 -3.87
N PHE A 8 0.91 -3.04 -2.61
CA PHE A 8 0.24 -1.83 -2.15
C PHE A 8 1.33 -0.88 -1.63
N ILE A 9 1.61 0.16 -2.40
CA ILE A 9 2.64 1.18 -2.10
C ILE A 9 1.89 2.41 -1.63
N ASP A 10 2.09 2.79 -0.37
CA ASP A 10 1.28 3.78 0.30
C ASP A 10 2.02 4.33 1.52
N GLY A 11 1.79 5.57 1.88
CA GLY A 11 2.31 6.16 3.11
C GLY A 11 1.60 5.70 4.38
N HIS A 12 0.42 5.08 4.20
CA HIS A 12 -0.47 4.59 5.26
C HIS A 12 -0.71 3.08 5.11
N ALA A 13 -1.51 2.51 5.99
CA ALA A 13 -1.92 1.11 5.86
C ALA A 13 -3.33 0.98 5.28
N ASP A 14 -4.13 2.04 5.30
CA ASP A 14 -5.54 2.10 4.90
C ASP A 14 -6.35 0.96 5.51
N TYR A 15 -6.16 0.81 6.83
CA TYR A 15 -6.72 -0.31 7.57
C TYR A 15 -7.73 0.10 8.64
N TYR A 16 -8.37 1.25 8.42
CA TYR A 16 -9.57 1.62 9.16
C TYR A 16 -10.79 0.83 8.67
N ASP A 17 -11.89 0.93 9.39
CA ASP A 17 -13.21 0.46 9.00
C ASP A 17 -14.26 1.56 9.23
N GLY A 18 -15.50 1.32 8.81
CA GLY A 18 -16.54 2.35 8.88
C GLY A 18 -16.93 2.80 10.30
N GLU A 19 -16.45 2.14 11.36
CA GLU A 19 -16.68 2.52 12.75
C GLU A 19 -15.48 3.27 13.34
N SER A 20 -14.28 2.93 12.90
CA SER A 20 -13.02 3.46 13.44
C SER A 20 -12.42 4.59 12.61
N SER A 21 -12.83 4.76 11.35
CA SER A 21 -12.32 5.82 10.48
C SER A 21 -12.55 7.20 11.07
N PRO A 22 -11.51 8.03 11.20
CA PRO A 22 -11.65 9.40 11.67
C PRO A 22 -12.26 10.33 10.61
N THR A 23 -12.17 9.97 9.33
CA THR A 23 -12.64 10.77 8.20
C THR A 23 -14.03 10.32 7.72
N GLY A 24 -14.35 9.04 7.84
CA GLY A 24 -15.52 8.40 7.25
C GLY A 24 -15.38 8.18 5.73
N GLU A 25 -14.22 8.40 5.16
CA GLU A 25 -13.93 8.23 3.75
C GLU A 25 -13.44 6.80 3.47
N SER A 26 -13.70 6.27 2.29
CA SER A 26 -13.19 4.95 1.91
C SER A 26 -11.68 4.96 1.65
N ALA A 27 -11.10 6.13 1.48
CA ALA A 27 -9.69 6.31 1.19
C ALA A 27 -8.77 5.82 2.33
N ASP A 28 -9.24 5.86 3.58
CA ASP A 28 -8.50 5.32 4.73
C ASP A 28 -8.82 3.85 5.06
N MET A 29 -9.53 3.15 4.15
CA MET A 29 -10.00 1.76 4.31
C MET A 29 -9.66 0.86 3.13
N ASP A 30 -8.97 1.36 2.14
CA ASP A 30 -8.84 0.71 0.84
C ASP A 30 -8.25 -0.70 0.95
N LEU A 31 -7.18 -0.88 1.68
CA LEU A 31 -6.58 -2.19 1.88
C LEU A 31 -7.47 -3.11 2.74
N ALA A 32 -8.12 -2.56 3.76
CA ALA A 32 -9.06 -3.32 4.59
C ALA A 32 -10.23 -3.85 3.75
N ILE A 33 -10.81 -3.01 2.87
CA ILE A 33 -11.90 -3.38 1.96
C ILE A 33 -11.47 -4.52 1.02
N LEU A 34 -10.28 -4.40 0.42
CA LEU A 34 -9.73 -5.46 -0.44
C LEU A 34 -9.57 -6.78 0.31
N HIS A 35 -9.25 -6.74 1.59
CA HIS A 35 -9.13 -7.90 2.47
C HIS A 35 -10.46 -8.38 3.05
N GLY A 36 -11.58 -7.77 2.66
CA GLY A 36 -12.91 -8.19 3.10
C GLY A 36 -13.36 -7.58 4.43
N GLN A 37 -12.72 -6.51 4.88
CA GLN A 37 -13.07 -5.75 6.09
C GLN A 37 -13.53 -4.34 5.69
N GLY A 38 -14.60 -3.84 6.32
CA GLY A 38 -15.13 -2.51 6.02
C GLY A 38 -16.62 -2.49 5.71
N PRO A 39 -17.14 -1.41 5.10
CA PRO A 39 -18.55 -1.28 4.77
C PRO A 39 -19.03 -2.40 3.85
N GLY A 40 -20.09 -3.11 4.26
CA GLY A 40 -20.58 -4.31 3.58
C GLY A 40 -20.85 -4.14 2.07
N ALA A 41 -21.30 -2.94 1.66
CA ALA A 41 -21.55 -2.64 0.25
C ALA A 41 -20.27 -2.60 -0.59
N LEU A 42 -19.15 -2.15 -0.02
CA LEU A 42 -17.84 -2.08 -0.67
C LEU A 42 -17.16 -3.44 -0.66
N VAL A 43 -17.16 -4.12 0.48
CA VAL A 43 -16.58 -5.45 0.63
C VAL A 43 -17.26 -6.49 -0.26
N ALA A 44 -18.58 -6.35 -0.49
CA ALA A 44 -19.37 -7.28 -1.32
C ALA A 44 -19.32 -6.97 -2.82
N ILE A 45 -18.56 -5.97 -3.27
CA ILE A 45 -18.34 -5.72 -4.69
C ILE A 45 -17.84 -7.04 -5.34
N GLU A 46 -18.39 -7.40 -6.50
CA GLU A 46 -18.13 -8.66 -7.20
C GLU A 46 -18.60 -9.94 -6.45
N GLY A 47 -19.20 -9.82 -5.27
CA GLY A 47 -19.76 -10.96 -4.51
C GLY A 47 -18.72 -12.00 -4.05
N ARG A 48 -17.44 -11.63 -3.94
CA ARG A 48 -16.32 -12.53 -3.61
C ARG A 48 -15.36 -11.91 -2.58
N PRO A 49 -15.79 -11.65 -1.34
CA PRO A 49 -14.88 -11.22 -0.29
C PRO A 49 -14.03 -12.40 0.23
N PRO A 50 -12.73 -12.20 0.52
CA PRO A 50 -11.94 -11.01 0.15
C PRO A 50 -11.63 -10.99 -1.35
N LEU A 51 -11.46 -9.79 -1.92
CA LEU A 51 -11.01 -9.62 -3.31
C LEU A 51 -9.55 -10.08 -3.46
N ILE A 52 -8.72 -9.74 -2.49
CA ILE A 52 -7.34 -10.22 -2.37
C ILE A 52 -7.16 -10.80 -0.96
N PRO A 53 -6.69 -12.05 -0.81
CA PRO A 53 -6.31 -12.57 0.49
C PRO A 53 -5.10 -11.84 1.09
N PRO A 54 -5.06 -11.54 2.41
CA PRO A 54 -3.92 -10.90 3.06
C PRO A 54 -2.57 -11.57 2.76
N ALA A 55 -2.52 -12.89 2.68
CA ALA A 55 -1.30 -13.63 2.34
C ALA A 55 -0.79 -13.43 0.90
N ARG A 56 -1.51 -12.67 0.07
CA ARG A 56 -1.12 -12.31 -1.30
C ARG A 56 -0.82 -10.82 -1.44
N THR A 57 -0.62 -10.13 -0.31
CA THR A 57 -0.40 -8.69 -0.27
C THR A 57 0.94 -8.35 0.36
N VAL A 58 1.63 -7.40 -0.25
CA VAL A 58 2.78 -6.71 0.33
C VAL A 58 2.42 -5.24 0.45
N LEU A 59 2.51 -4.70 1.66
CA LEU A 59 2.36 -3.28 1.98
C LEU A 59 3.76 -2.65 2.03
N LEU A 60 3.98 -1.59 1.26
CA LEU A 60 5.29 -0.98 1.01
C LEU A 60 5.24 0.52 1.24
N GLY A 61 6.24 1.07 1.89
CA GLY A 61 6.47 2.52 1.94
C GLY A 61 5.73 3.24 3.05
N HIS A 62 4.88 2.56 3.82
CA HIS A 62 4.14 3.17 4.91
C HIS A 62 5.09 3.74 5.98
N ARG A 63 4.59 4.72 6.74
CA ARG A 63 5.33 5.30 7.88
C ARG A 63 5.53 4.26 8.97
N SER A 64 6.53 4.46 9.81
CA SER A 64 6.72 3.61 10.99
C SER A 64 5.68 3.93 12.07
N ALA A 65 5.31 2.91 12.87
CA ALA A 65 4.35 3.03 13.97
C ALA A 65 4.71 4.06 15.06
N ASP A 66 5.96 4.51 15.10
CA ASP A 66 6.43 5.53 16.04
C ASP A 66 6.26 6.98 15.53
N LEU A 67 5.79 7.17 14.29
CA LEU A 67 5.55 8.51 13.76
C LEU A 67 4.43 9.21 14.54
N ASP A 68 3.28 8.57 14.62
CA ASP A 68 2.14 9.05 15.41
C ASP A 68 1.18 7.91 15.81
N PRO A 69 0.21 8.18 16.74
CA PRO A 69 -0.72 7.16 17.21
C PRO A 69 -1.66 6.62 16.13
N ASP A 70 -2.00 7.40 15.10
CA ASP A 70 -2.93 6.97 14.06
C ASP A 70 -2.26 5.93 13.15
N VAL A 71 -1.00 6.15 12.78
CA VAL A 71 -0.18 5.15 12.08
C VAL A 71 -0.09 3.85 12.89
N ALA A 72 0.21 3.95 14.19
CA ALA A 72 0.29 2.78 15.05
C ALA A 72 -1.03 2.01 15.10
N PHE A 73 -2.16 2.72 15.21
CA PHE A 73 -3.50 2.14 15.25
C PHE A 73 -3.84 1.34 13.99
N GLU A 74 -3.52 1.87 12.83
CA GLU A 74 -3.74 1.17 11.56
C GLU A 74 -2.88 -0.09 11.44
N LEU A 75 -1.57 0.04 11.71
CA LEU A 75 -0.61 -1.06 11.56
C LEU A 75 -0.91 -2.24 12.49
N GLU A 76 -1.45 -1.99 13.69
CA GLU A 76 -1.89 -3.04 14.60
C GLU A 76 -3.05 -3.87 14.04
N ARG A 77 -3.83 -3.31 13.11
CA ARG A 77 -5.01 -3.95 12.49
C ARG A 77 -4.64 -4.74 11.23
N VAL A 78 -3.52 -4.45 10.63
CA VAL A 78 -3.05 -5.17 9.44
C VAL A 78 -2.81 -6.65 9.77
N PRO A 79 -3.43 -7.60 9.05
CA PRO A 79 -3.25 -9.02 9.32
C PRO A 79 -1.77 -9.44 9.25
N PRO A 80 -1.30 -10.31 10.17
CA PRO A 80 0.10 -10.78 10.16
C PRO A 80 0.52 -11.51 8.88
N ALA A 81 -0.43 -11.91 8.06
CA ALA A 81 -0.20 -12.52 6.75
C ALA A 81 0.12 -11.49 5.66
N VAL A 82 -0.02 -10.19 5.90
CA VAL A 82 0.46 -9.15 5.00
C VAL A 82 1.96 -8.96 5.23
N LYS A 83 2.75 -9.06 4.19
CA LYS A 83 4.17 -8.70 4.27
C LYS A 83 4.27 -7.17 4.31
N GLN A 84 4.96 -6.64 5.31
CA GLN A 84 5.12 -5.20 5.49
C GLN A 84 6.59 -4.80 5.37
N LEU A 85 6.87 -3.72 4.65
CA LEU A 85 8.16 -3.06 4.54
C LEU A 85 7.92 -1.54 4.60
N ASP A 86 8.11 -0.95 5.77
CA ASP A 86 7.98 0.49 5.96
C ASP A 86 9.08 1.28 5.24
N ALA A 87 8.90 2.58 5.09
CA ALA A 87 9.85 3.44 4.40
C ALA A 87 11.27 3.41 5.05
N PRO A 88 11.43 3.42 6.39
CA PRO A 88 12.72 3.20 7.03
C PRO A 88 13.38 1.87 6.64
N ARG A 89 12.61 0.78 6.61
CA ARG A 89 13.13 -0.53 6.25
C ARG A 89 13.56 -0.61 4.79
N ILE A 90 12.78 0.00 3.90
CA ILE A 90 13.14 0.12 2.48
C ILE A 90 14.47 0.85 2.31
N ARG A 91 14.68 1.95 3.05
CA ARG A 91 15.96 2.68 3.04
C ARG A 91 17.11 1.86 3.58
N GLU A 92 16.89 1.13 4.68
CA GLU A 92 17.92 0.30 5.32
C GLU A 92 18.45 -0.78 4.38
N ILE A 93 17.57 -1.51 3.71
CA ILE A 93 17.97 -2.63 2.84
C ILE A 93 18.20 -2.23 1.39
N GLY A 94 17.73 -1.04 1.01
CA GLY A 94 17.70 -0.52 -0.35
C GLY A 94 16.40 -0.87 -1.10
N PRO A 95 15.89 0.06 -1.96
CA PRO A 95 14.64 -0.13 -2.71
C PRO A 95 14.66 -1.37 -3.61
N GLY A 96 15.78 -1.62 -4.27
CA GLY A 96 15.95 -2.80 -5.13
C GLY A 96 15.85 -4.14 -4.38
N PRO A 97 16.56 -4.35 -3.27
CA PRO A 97 16.35 -5.51 -2.39
C PRO A 97 14.93 -5.62 -1.85
N ALA A 98 14.27 -4.50 -1.45
CA ALA A 98 12.89 -4.49 -0.98
C ALA A 98 11.91 -4.98 -2.05
N ALA A 99 12.07 -4.51 -3.29
CA ALA A 99 11.26 -4.98 -4.42
C ALA A 99 11.44 -6.49 -4.66
N ARG A 100 12.68 -6.98 -4.63
CA ARG A 100 12.95 -8.43 -4.79
C ARG A 100 12.38 -9.26 -3.65
N GLU A 101 12.49 -8.79 -2.41
CA GLU A 101 11.88 -9.45 -1.24
C GLU A 101 10.35 -9.54 -1.38
N SER A 102 9.73 -8.49 -1.90
CA SER A 102 8.28 -8.45 -2.18
C SER A 102 7.88 -9.46 -3.25
N LEU A 103 8.62 -9.52 -4.36
CA LEU A 103 8.38 -10.48 -5.44
C LEU A 103 8.64 -11.93 -4.98
N ASP A 104 9.62 -12.14 -4.11
CA ASP A 104 9.89 -13.45 -3.54
C ASP A 104 8.77 -13.91 -2.59
N TYR A 105 8.19 -12.99 -1.84
CA TYR A 105 7.01 -13.27 -1.01
C TYR A 105 5.80 -13.67 -1.85
N LEU A 106 5.57 -12.97 -2.95
CA LEU A 106 4.46 -13.25 -3.90
C LEU A 106 4.80 -14.36 -4.91
N ARG A 107 5.90 -15.10 -4.69
CA ARG A 107 6.34 -16.16 -5.60
C ARG A 107 5.27 -17.25 -5.75
N GLY A 108 5.02 -17.64 -6.98
CA GLY A 108 4.04 -18.69 -7.32
C GLY A 108 2.68 -18.14 -7.74
N LEU A 109 2.46 -16.84 -7.61
CA LEU A 109 1.27 -16.18 -8.16
C LEU A 109 1.47 -15.90 -9.67
N ASP A 110 0.38 -15.94 -10.42
CA ASP A 110 0.41 -15.81 -11.89
C ASP A 110 0.71 -14.38 -12.36
N SER A 111 0.35 -13.40 -11.55
CA SER A 111 0.37 -11.99 -11.92
C SER A 111 0.41 -11.06 -10.71
N LEU A 112 0.66 -9.80 -10.96
CA LEU A 112 0.76 -8.75 -9.96
C LEU A 112 -0.15 -7.58 -10.30
N TRP A 113 -0.86 -7.04 -9.31
CA TRP A 113 -1.40 -5.69 -9.35
C TRP A 113 -0.51 -4.77 -8.52
N VAL A 114 -0.20 -3.60 -9.05
CA VAL A 114 0.53 -2.56 -8.31
C VAL A 114 -0.46 -1.43 -8.01
N HIS A 115 -0.67 -1.14 -6.75
CA HIS A 115 -1.30 0.09 -6.30
C HIS A 115 -0.22 1.05 -5.83
N LEU A 116 -0.31 2.28 -6.24
CA LEU A 116 0.55 3.38 -5.81
C LEU A 116 -0.32 4.52 -5.32
N ASP A 117 -0.32 4.74 -4.02
CA ASP A 117 -0.69 6.01 -3.44
C ASP A 117 0.52 6.94 -3.45
N LEU A 118 0.34 8.17 -3.93
CA LEU A 118 1.45 9.12 -4.09
C LEU A 118 1.89 9.74 -2.76
N ASP A 119 1.10 9.61 -1.71
CA ASP A 119 1.48 10.04 -0.38
C ASP A 119 2.51 9.11 0.30
N ALA A 120 2.84 7.96 -0.34
CA ALA A 120 4.03 7.18 -0.01
C ALA A 120 5.33 8.01 -0.12
N LEU A 121 5.30 9.07 -0.93
CA LEU A 121 6.41 10.01 -1.03
C LEU A 121 6.49 10.91 0.21
N ASP A 122 7.70 11.36 0.49
CA ASP A 122 7.93 12.38 1.51
C ASP A 122 7.26 13.70 1.12
N GLU A 123 6.70 14.43 2.10
CA GLU A 123 6.03 15.71 1.86
C GLU A 123 6.91 16.76 1.16
N SER A 124 8.24 16.65 1.31
CA SER A 124 9.20 17.51 0.61
C SER A 124 9.42 17.13 -0.85
N GLU A 125 9.09 15.89 -1.23
CA GLU A 125 9.20 15.37 -2.60
C GLU A 125 7.92 15.63 -3.41
N LEU A 126 6.75 15.45 -2.79
CA LEU A 126 5.45 15.70 -3.41
C LEU A 126 4.44 16.23 -2.38
N PRO A 127 4.30 17.56 -2.26
CA PRO A 127 3.29 18.14 -1.37
C PRO A 127 1.85 18.08 -1.92
N ALA A 128 1.67 17.77 -3.21
CA ALA A 128 0.38 17.76 -3.89
C ALA A 128 -0.40 16.45 -3.67
N VAL A 129 -0.55 16.07 -2.40
CA VAL A 129 -1.34 14.92 -1.92
C VAL A 129 -2.27 15.35 -0.79
N SER A 130 -3.28 14.55 -0.48
CA SER A 130 -4.28 14.93 0.55
C SER A 130 -3.72 14.84 1.97
N TYR A 131 -2.76 13.93 2.21
CA TYR A 131 -2.14 13.71 3.51
C TYR A 131 -0.60 13.77 3.45
N PRO A 132 0.00 14.93 3.17
CA PRO A 132 1.46 15.05 3.12
C PRO A 132 2.06 14.82 4.51
N GLN A 133 2.98 13.87 4.61
CA GLN A 133 3.68 13.51 5.85
C GLN A 133 5.19 13.37 5.62
N PRO A 134 6.02 13.66 6.64
CA PRO A 134 7.47 13.44 6.58
C PRO A 134 7.79 11.94 6.63
N GLN A 135 9.06 11.62 6.39
CA GLN A 135 9.62 10.26 6.45
C GLN A 135 9.13 9.31 5.34
N GLY A 136 8.45 9.82 4.31
CA GLY A 136 8.09 9.09 3.10
C GLY A 136 9.29 8.72 2.21
N LEU A 137 9.05 8.03 1.13
CA LEU A 137 10.07 7.69 0.13
C LEU A 137 10.48 8.93 -0.68
N SER A 138 11.73 8.95 -1.15
CA SER A 138 12.12 9.89 -2.20
C SER A 138 11.68 9.40 -3.58
N TRP A 139 11.62 10.31 -4.57
CA TRP A 139 11.35 9.94 -5.96
C TRP A 139 12.31 8.86 -6.48
N SER A 140 13.60 8.95 -6.14
CA SER A 140 14.60 7.97 -6.58
C SER A 140 14.40 6.60 -5.95
N GLU A 141 13.98 6.52 -4.69
CA GLU A 141 13.65 5.26 -4.01
C GLU A 141 12.40 4.62 -4.62
N LEU A 142 11.36 5.41 -4.88
CA LEU A 142 10.13 4.95 -5.51
C LEU A 142 10.39 4.47 -6.95
N GLU A 143 11.17 5.22 -7.74
CA GLU A 143 11.53 4.85 -9.12
C GLU A 143 12.26 3.51 -9.17
N GLU A 144 13.26 3.30 -8.31
CA GLU A 144 13.98 2.03 -8.26
C GLU A 144 13.07 0.87 -7.87
N LEU A 145 12.22 1.07 -6.84
CA LEU A 145 11.26 0.08 -6.37
C LEU A 145 10.30 -0.33 -7.51
N LEU A 146 9.64 0.65 -8.13
CA LEU A 146 8.69 0.43 -9.22
C LEU A 146 9.33 -0.21 -10.45
N THR A 147 10.54 0.22 -10.81
CA THR A 147 11.26 -0.34 -11.97
C THR A 147 11.43 -1.85 -11.83
N ILE A 148 11.80 -2.33 -10.65
CA ILE A 148 12.00 -3.77 -10.42
C ILE A 148 10.67 -4.51 -10.32
N LEU A 149 9.68 -3.95 -9.60
CA LEU A 149 8.36 -4.55 -9.47
C LEU A 149 7.68 -4.72 -10.84
N VAL A 150 7.78 -3.70 -11.70
CA VAL A 150 7.18 -3.74 -13.04
C VAL A 150 7.94 -4.67 -13.98
N ALA A 151 9.28 -4.62 -13.98
CA ALA A 151 10.09 -5.42 -14.90
C ALA A 151 10.04 -6.92 -14.60
N ALA A 152 10.00 -7.31 -13.32
CA ALA A 152 10.06 -8.70 -12.89
C ALA A 152 8.72 -9.28 -12.43
N GLY A 153 7.79 -8.43 -11.97
CA GLY A 153 6.53 -8.81 -11.35
C GLY A 153 5.42 -9.22 -12.31
N ARG A 154 5.56 -8.99 -13.60
CA ARG A 154 4.52 -9.25 -14.62
C ARG A 154 3.18 -8.60 -14.25
N PRO A 155 3.11 -7.27 -14.08
CA PRO A 155 1.90 -6.60 -13.64
C PRO A 155 0.79 -6.75 -14.69
N ILE A 156 -0.42 -6.97 -14.22
CA ILE A 156 -1.64 -6.97 -15.04
C ILE A 156 -2.35 -5.61 -15.02
N GLY A 157 -1.95 -4.74 -14.10
CA GLY A 157 -2.44 -3.37 -13.98
C GLY A 157 -1.70 -2.59 -12.91
N ILE A 158 -1.83 -1.29 -13.01
CA ILE A 158 -1.35 -0.31 -12.03
C ILE A 158 -2.48 0.68 -11.77
N SER A 159 -2.74 1.00 -10.51
CA SER A 159 -3.55 2.14 -10.08
C SER A 159 -2.63 3.18 -9.43
N VAL A 160 -2.95 4.45 -9.65
CA VAL A 160 -2.26 5.58 -9.01
C VAL A 160 -3.33 6.45 -8.36
N ALA A 161 -3.15 6.79 -7.10
CA ALA A 161 -4.09 7.53 -6.28
C ALA A 161 -3.45 8.77 -5.65
N ASP A 162 -4.27 9.59 -5.04
CA ASP A 162 -3.99 10.75 -4.17
C ASP A 162 -3.22 11.91 -4.81
N PHE A 163 -3.19 12.01 -6.14
CA PHE A 163 -2.65 13.22 -6.77
C PHE A 163 -3.69 14.33 -6.75
N ASN A 164 -3.39 15.43 -6.09
CA ASN A 164 -4.24 16.62 -6.05
C ASN A 164 -3.58 17.78 -6.82
N PRO A 165 -3.98 18.05 -8.08
CA PRO A 165 -3.36 19.10 -8.91
C PRO A 165 -3.68 20.52 -8.45
N ASP A 166 -4.58 20.70 -7.48
CA ASP A 166 -4.94 22.00 -6.92
C ASP A 166 -4.06 22.37 -5.69
N LEU A 167 -3.19 21.47 -5.27
CA LEU A 167 -2.20 21.69 -4.20
C LEU A 167 -0.81 21.86 -4.81
N ASP A 168 -0.10 22.92 -4.36
CA ASP A 168 1.26 23.25 -4.79
C ASP A 168 2.29 22.79 -3.75
#